data_a6083c5006f1da9823e98344bb3e3d3b
#
_entry.id   a6083c5006f1da9823e98344bb3e3d3b
#
_cell.length_a   1.000
_cell.length_b   1.000
_cell.length_c   1.000
_cell.angle_alpha   90.00
_cell.angle_beta   90.00
_cell.angle_gamma   90.00
#
_symmetry.space_group_name_H-M   'P 1'
#
loop_
_entity.id
_entity.type
_entity.pdbx_description
1 polymer ?
#
loop_
_entity_poly.entity_id
_entity_poly.type
_entity_poly.pdbx_seq_one_letter_code
_entity_poly.pdbx_strand_id
1 'polypeptide(L)' 'MADVWSCGVILYALLVGALPFDDDNLRNLLEKVKKGVFHIPAFVSTDCQSLLRSMIEVDTRKRITLKEVLEHKWVIG' A
#
# COMPACT_ATOMS: atom_id res chain seq x y z
N MET A 1 -10.34 -4.96 -13.45
CA MET A 1 -9.46 -3.78 -13.56
C MET A 1 -8.65 -3.64 -12.28
N ALA A 2 -7.35 -3.51 -12.40
CA ALA A 2 -6.48 -3.35 -11.23
C ALA A 2 -6.64 -1.95 -10.65
N ASP A 3 -7.00 -1.90 -9.36
CA ASP A 3 -7.12 -0.66 -8.60
C ASP A 3 -5.74 -0.26 -8.06
N VAL A 4 -5.53 1.03 -7.83
CA VAL A 4 -4.30 1.56 -7.22
C VAL A 4 -4.04 0.89 -5.87
N TRP A 5 -5.07 0.66 -5.08
CA TRP A 5 -4.96 -0.05 -3.79
C TRP A 5 -4.36 -1.44 -3.98
N SER A 6 -4.90 -2.21 -4.94
CA SER A 6 -4.40 -3.56 -5.25
C SER A 6 -2.96 -3.53 -5.73
N CYS A 7 -2.61 -2.57 -6.58
CA CYS A 7 -1.22 -2.38 -7.03
C CYS A 7 -0.29 -2.08 -5.88
N GLY A 8 -0.73 -1.26 -4.91
CA GLY A 8 0.04 -0.96 -3.71
C GLY A 8 0.31 -2.19 -2.86
N VAL A 9 -0.70 -3.05 -2.70
CA VAL A 9 -0.56 -4.31 -1.96
C VAL A 9 0.45 -5.23 -2.65
N ILE A 10 0.39 -5.34 -3.97
CA ILE A 10 1.33 -6.15 -4.75
C ILE A 10 2.75 -5.59 -4.63
N LEU A 11 2.91 -4.28 -4.76
CA LEU A 11 4.20 -3.62 -4.62
C LEU A 11 4.80 -3.88 -3.23
N TYR A 12 3.98 -3.74 -2.19
CA TYR A 12 4.41 -4.04 -0.83
C TYR A 12 4.91 -5.49 -0.71
N ALA A 13 4.14 -6.44 -1.25
CA ALA A 13 4.50 -7.84 -1.19
C ALA A 13 5.83 -8.14 -1.91
N LEU A 14 6.08 -7.49 -3.04
CA LEU A 14 7.32 -7.66 -3.80
C LEU A 14 8.52 -7.08 -3.06
N LEU A 15 8.35 -5.95 -2.39
CA LEU A 15 9.44 -5.26 -1.70
C LEU A 15 9.77 -5.88 -0.34
N VAL A 16 8.74 -6.30 0.38
CA VAL A 16 8.87 -6.76 1.78
C VAL A 16 8.92 -8.29 1.88
N GLY A 17 8.35 -8.99 0.91
CA GLY A 17 8.26 -10.44 0.93
C GLY A 17 7.11 -10.96 1.80
N ALA A 18 6.17 -10.09 2.15
CA ALA A 18 5.00 -10.44 2.96
C ALA A 18 3.86 -9.49 2.62
N LEU A 19 2.63 -9.87 2.95
CA LEU A 19 1.46 -9.05 2.70
C LEU A 19 1.33 -7.94 3.77
N PRO A 20 0.84 -6.73 3.41
CA PRO A 20 0.64 -5.67 4.40
C PRO A 20 -0.47 -5.99 5.40
N PHE A 21 -1.46 -6.76 4.96
CA PHE A 21 -2.55 -7.24 5.81
C PHE A 21 -2.61 -8.76 5.68
N ASP A 22 -2.43 -9.45 6.79
CA ASP A 22 -2.48 -10.90 6.81
C ASP A 22 -2.99 -11.39 8.17
N ASP A 23 -3.87 -12.39 8.14
CA ASP A 23 -4.40 -13.01 9.34
C ASP A 23 -5.07 -14.33 8.96
N ASP A 24 -4.92 -15.36 9.80
CA ASP A 24 -5.53 -16.67 9.57
C ASP A 24 -7.06 -16.59 9.65
N ASN A 25 -7.59 -15.61 10.39
CA ASN A 25 -9.01 -15.39 10.52
C ASN A 25 -9.47 -14.29 9.57
N LEU A 26 -10.38 -14.64 8.65
CA LEU A 26 -10.86 -13.71 7.62
C LEU A 26 -11.49 -12.45 8.22
N ARG A 27 -12.24 -12.59 9.32
CA ARG A 27 -12.87 -11.45 9.99
C ARG A 27 -11.82 -10.45 10.50
N ASN A 28 -10.75 -10.96 11.13
CA ASN A 28 -9.66 -10.13 11.61
C ASN A 28 -8.92 -9.46 10.46
N LEU A 29 -8.72 -10.20 9.36
CA LEU A 29 -8.09 -9.66 8.16
C LEU A 29 -8.89 -8.48 7.60
N LEU A 30 -10.21 -8.64 7.48
CA LEU A 30 -11.08 -7.57 6.97
C LEU A 30 -11.05 -6.34 7.88
N GLU A 31 -10.97 -6.53 9.19
CA GLU A 31 -10.86 -5.40 10.13
C GLU A 31 -9.52 -4.67 9.98
N LYS A 32 -8.44 -5.39 9.77
CA LYS A 32 -7.12 -4.77 9.51
C LYS A 32 -7.15 -3.93 8.25
N VAL A 33 -7.76 -4.45 7.19
CA VAL A 33 -7.92 -3.71 5.93
C VAL A 33 -8.76 -2.46 6.16
N LYS A 34 -9.84 -2.55 6.90
CA LYS A 34 -10.72 -1.42 7.21
C LYS A 34 -9.99 -0.31 7.98
N LYS A 35 -9.15 -0.69 8.94
CA LYS A 35 -8.39 0.27 9.73
C LYS A 35 -7.27 0.92 8.93
N GLY A 36 -6.79 0.25 7.88
CA GLY A 36 -5.74 0.77 7.02
C GLY A 36 -4.38 0.89 7.69
N VAL A 37 -4.19 0.22 8.83
CA VAL A 37 -2.92 0.27 9.57
C VAL A 37 -2.06 -0.92 9.17
N PHE A 38 -0.85 -0.65 8.71
CA PHE A 38 0.11 -1.69 8.36
C PHE A 38 1.53 -1.19 8.65
N HIS A 39 2.43 -2.14 8.86
CA HIS A 39 3.82 -1.84 9.18
C HIS A 39 4.67 -1.83 7.90
N ILE A 40 5.53 -0.83 7.76
CA ILE A 40 6.52 -0.78 6.68
C ILE A 40 7.90 -0.95 7.32
N PRO A 41 8.67 -1.99 6.95
CA PRO A 41 10.01 -2.18 7.49
C PRO A 41 10.95 -1.01 7.22
N ALA A 42 11.90 -0.79 8.12
CA ALA A 42 12.82 0.34 8.05
C ALA A 42 13.76 0.30 6.82
N PHE A 43 13.94 -0.87 6.21
CA PHE A 43 14.80 -0.98 5.01
C PHE A 43 14.15 -0.38 3.76
N VAL A 44 12.84 -0.10 3.79
CA VAL A 44 12.14 0.53 2.68
C VAL A 44 12.44 2.03 2.72
N SER A 45 12.80 2.62 1.56
CA SER A 45 13.12 4.04 1.49
C SER A 45 11.94 4.92 1.88
N THR A 46 12.23 6.13 2.35
CA THR A 46 11.20 7.10 2.76
C THR A 46 10.24 7.42 1.62
N ASP A 47 10.76 7.61 0.41
CA ASP A 47 9.92 7.91 -0.76
C ASP A 47 9.02 6.73 -1.10
N CYS A 48 9.55 5.51 -1.02
CA CYS A 48 8.76 4.31 -1.26
C CYS A 48 7.69 4.12 -0.18
N GLN A 49 8.01 4.38 1.09
CA GLN A 49 7.03 4.33 2.17
C GLN A 49 5.89 5.32 1.92
N SER A 50 6.21 6.53 1.48
CA SER A 50 5.23 7.56 1.15
C SER A 50 4.29 7.06 0.04
N LEU A 51 4.84 6.47 -1.01
CA LEU A 51 4.06 5.94 -2.12
C LEU A 51 3.14 4.82 -1.66
N LEU A 52 3.66 3.85 -0.90
CA LEU A 52 2.86 2.72 -0.40
C LEU A 52 1.69 3.19 0.46
N ARG A 53 1.92 4.14 1.37
CA ARG A 53 0.86 4.68 2.23
C ARG A 53 -0.21 5.40 1.41
N SER A 54 0.19 6.06 0.32
CA SER A 54 -0.74 6.76 -0.56
C SER A 54 -1.56 5.78 -1.41
N MET A 55 -0.97 4.67 -1.84
CA MET A 55 -1.64 3.65 -2.66
C MET A 55 -2.57 2.76 -1.83
N ILE A 56 -2.16 2.40 -0.61
CA ILE A 56 -2.91 1.51 0.29
C ILE A 56 -3.82 2.31 1.22
N GLU A 57 -4.25 3.49 0.80
CA GLU A 57 -5.20 4.32 1.55
C GLU A 57 -6.60 3.72 1.45
N VAL A 58 -7.26 3.54 2.60
CA VAL A 58 -8.61 2.95 2.68
C VAL A 58 -9.66 3.92 2.14
N ASP A 59 -9.53 5.21 2.45
CA ASP A 59 -10.46 6.23 1.97
C ASP A 59 -10.18 6.52 0.49
N THR A 60 -11.10 6.12 -0.39
CA THR A 60 -10.94 6.27 -1.84
C THR A 60 -10.77 7.71 -2.27
N ARG A 61 -11.30 8.67 -1.50
CA ARG A 61 -11.17 10.09 -1.81
C ARG A 61 -9.78 10.65 -1.51
N LYS A 62 -9.06 9.99 -0.60
CA LYS A 62 -7.69 10.38 -0.22
C LYS A 62 -6.63 9.58 -0.96
N ARG A 63 -7.04 8.48 -1.59
CA ARG A 63 -6.11 7.60 -2.28
C ARG A 63 -5.51 8.30 -3.50
N ILE A 64 -4.20 8.12 -3.68
CA ILE A 64 -3.49 8.65 -4.84
C ILE A 64 -4.07 8.07 -6.13
N THR A 65 -4.12 8.87 -7.21
CA THR A 65 -4.54 8.39 -8.53
C THR A 65 -3.38 7.73 -9.26
N LEU A 66 -3.67 6.94 -10.29
CA LEU A 66 -2.64 6.32 -11.11
C LEU A 66 -1.70 7.35 -11.73
N LYS A 67 -2.25 8.48 -12.18
CA LYS A 67 -1.45 9.58 -12.71
C LYS A 67 -0.46 10.10 -11.66
N GLU A 68 -0.93 10.31 -10.43
CA GLU A 68 -0.09 10.78 -9.34
C GLU A 68 0.97 9.74 -8.94
N VAL A 69 0.64 8.44 -9.04
CA VAL A 69 1.62 7.36 -8.81
C VAL A 69 2.79 7.49 -9.80
N LEU A 70 2.48 7.71 -11.08
CA LEU A 70 3.49 7.83 -12.12
C LEU A 70 4.36 9.08 -11.94
N GLU A 71 3.85 10.08 -11.25
CA GLU A 71 4.55 11.34 -10.96
C GLU A 71 5.27 11.33 -9.61
N HIS A 72 5.11 10.27 -8.83
CA HIS A 72 5.71 10.19 -7.49
C HIS A 72 7.24 10.09 -7.56
N LYS A 73 7.92 10.72 -6.61
CA LYS A 73 9.38 10.75 -6.53
C LYS A 73 10.03 9.39 -6.61
N TRP A 74 9.41 8.39 -5.98
CA TRP A 74 9.97 7.04 -5.99
C TRP A 74 9.95 6.42 -7.39
N VAL A 75 8.94 6.76 -8.20
CA VAL A 75 8.77 6.21 -9.57
C VAL A 75 9.68 6.93 -10.56
N ILE A 76 9.72 8.26 -10.49
CA ILE A 76 10.49 9.07 -11.47
C ILE A 76 11.96 9.23 -11.08
N GLY A 77 12.32 8.82 -9.89
CA GLY A 77 13.69 8.90 -9.41
C GLY A 77 14.09 10.24 -8.91
#